data_1fd9310365f975c9e74e2ac74dffd1d8
#
_entry.id   1fd9310365f975c9e74e2ac74dffd1d8
#
_cell.length_a   1.000
_cell.length_b   1.000
_cell.length_c   1.000
_cell.angle_alpha   90.00
_cell.angle_beta   90.00
_cell.angle_gamma   90.00
#
_symmetry.space_group_name_H-M   'P 1'
#
loop_
_entity.id
_entity.type
_entity.pdbx_description
1 polymer ?
#
loop_
_entity_poly.entity_id
_entity_poly.type
_entity_poly.pdbx_seq_one_letter_code
_entity_poly.pdbx_strand_id
1 'polypeptide(L)'
;MSLDVPAALLERAESGEVSDDEFVECVRNSLPYAYEVVSRVAADLRSGTAEFADNQIPPPDETARGQLLRAMASDSIRGGLERHFGIKLAFQNCHRVAAFPLAEVGGETYTRFISTRAQLLNQSPELRNC
;
A
#
# COMPACT_ATOMS: atom_id res chain seq x y z
N MET A 1 12.69 -0.34 -9.66
CA MET A 1 12.15 -1.67 -9.26
C MET A 1 10.88 -1.95 -10.04
N SER A 2 10.88 -3.01 -10.83
CA SER A 2 9.74 -3.40 -11.66
C SER A 2 9.14 -4.71 -11.17
N LEU A 3 7.93 -5.02 -11.67
CA LEU A 3 7.31 -6.31 -11.38
C LEU A 3 8.03 -7.40 -12.16
N ASP A 4 8.16 -8.56 -11.54
CA ASP A 4 8.66 -9.77 -12.17
C ASP A 4 7.47 -10.55 -12.72
N VAL A 5 7.16 -10.33 -14.01
CA VAL A 5 5.93 -10.84 -14.63
C VAL A 5 6.21 -12.19 -15.28
N PRO A 6 5.53 -13.28 -14.84
CA PRO A 6 5.65 -14.57 -15.51
C PRO A 6 5.17 -14.50 -16.96
N ALA A 7 5.81 -15.29 -17.86
CA ALA A 7 5.49 -15.28 -19.28
C ALA A 7 4.00 -15.57 -19.54
N ALA A 8 3.41 -16.51 -18.81
CA ALA A 8 2.00 -16.85 -18.97
C ALA A 8 1.07 -15.69 -18.60
N LEU A 9 1.43 -14.94 -17.57
CA LEU A 9 0.66 -13.77 -17.17
C LEU A 9 0.77 -12.65 -18.20
N LEU A 10 1.97 -12.44 -18.75
CA LEU A 10 2.19 -11.45 -19.80
C LEU A 10 1.37 -11.80 -21.05
N GLU A 11 1.32 -13.06 -21.45
CA GLU A 11 0.50 -13.51 -22.58
C GLU A 11 -0.99 -13.20 -22.35
N ARG A 12 -1.48 -13.47 -21.15
CA ARG A 12 -2.88 -13.14 -20.83
C ARG A 12 -3.14 -11.64 -20.89
N ALA A 13 -2.22 -10.84 -20.40
CA ALA A 13 -2.35 -9.38 -20.44
C ALA A 13 -2.34 -8.85 -21.87
N GLU A 14 -1.54 -9.44 -22.75
CA GLU A 14 -1.46 -9.06 -24.16
C GLU A 14 -2.73 -9.44 -24.94
N SER A 15 -3.39 -10.53 -24.56
CA SER A 15 -4.58 -11.04 -25.26
C SER A 15 -5.90 -10.56 -24.64
N GLY A 16 -5.87 -9.92 -23.49
CA GLY A 16 -7.09 -9.45 -22.83
C GLY A 16 -6.84 -8.97 -21.42
N GLU A 17 -7.87 -9.08 -20.58
CA GLU A 17 -7.79 -8.62 -19.20
C GLU A 17 -7.19 -9.68 -18.27
N VAL A 18 -6.59 -9.19 -17.21
CA VAL A 18 -6.02 -9.99 -16.13
C VAL A 18 -6.89 -9.77 -14.89
N SER A 19 -7.20 -10.84 -14.16
CA SER A 19 -7.95 -10.73 -12.91
C SER A 19 -7.13 -10.04 -11.82
N ASP A 20 -7.82 -9.40 -10.87
CA ASP A 20 -7.14 -8.78 -9.71
C ASP A 20 -6.33 -9.83 -8.94
N ASP A 21 -6.85 -11.04 -8.77
CA ASP A 21 -6.14 -12.09 -8.03
C ASP A 21 -4.82 -12.46 -8.68
N GLU A 22 -4.80 -12.60 -10.01
CA GLU A 22 -3.57 -12.87 -10.76
C GLU A 22 -2.57 -11.72 -10.64
N PHE A 23 -3.06 -10.49 -10.74
CA PHE A 23 -2.23 -9.30 -10.61
C PHE A 23 -1.65 -9.19 -9.20
N VAL A 24 -2.46 -9.38 -8.17
CA VAL A 24 -2.02 -9.30 -6.77
C VAL A 24 -1.01 -10.39 -6.45
N GLU A 25 -1.17 -11.60 -7.00
CA GLU A 25 -0.17 -12.65 -6.82
C GLU A 25 1.18 -12.25 -7.44
N CYS A 26 1.16 -11.61 -8.60
CA CYS A 26 2.38 -11.07 -9.21
C CYS A 26 3.01 -10.00 -8.32
N VAL A 27 2.21 -9.11 -7.75
CA VAL A 27 2.69 -8.08 -6.81
C VAL A 27 3.31 -8.73 -5.57
N ARG A 28 2.64 -9.74 -5.02
CA ARG A 28 3.13 -10.46 -3.83
C ARG A 28 4.51 -11.09 -4.09
N ASN A 29 4.67 -11.70 -5.25
CA ASN A 29 5.93 -12.36 -5.61
C ASN A 29 7.04 -11.36 -5.95
N SER A 30 6.69 -10.22 -6.53
CA SER A 30 7.64 -9.20 -6.96
C SER A 30 8.02 -8.22 -5.85
N LEU A 31 7.07 -7.86 -5.00
CA LEU A 31 7.21 -6.86 -3.94
C LEU A 31 6.74 -7.44 -2.59
N PRO A 32 7.40 -8.50 -2.10
CA PRO A 32 6.90 -9.24 -0.93
C PRO A 32 6.82 -8.41 0.34
N TYR A 33 7.74 -7.49 0.57
CA TYR A 33 7.70 -6.63 1.75
C TYR A 33 6.49 -5.69 1.69
N ALA A 34 6.26 -5.06 0.53
CA ALA A 34 5.11 -4.16 0.37
C ALA A 34 3.78 -4.90 0.56
N TYR A 35 3.67 -6.10 -0.02
CA TYR A 35 2.50 -6.95 0.16
C TYR A 35 2.28 -7.29 1.65
N GLU A 36 3.35 -7.65 2.35
CA GLU A 36 3.28 -7.99 3.77
C GLU A 36 2.80 -6.80 4.62
N VAL A 37 3.31 -5.60 4.38
CA VAL A 37 2.88 -4.39 5.10
C VAL A 37 1.38 -4.15 4.88
N VAL A 38 0.92 -4.19 3.64
CA VAL A 38 -0.50 -3.98 3.32
C VAL A 38 -1.37 -5.07 3.94
N SER A 39 -0.95 -6.32 3.86
CA SER A 39 -1.67 -7.46 4.45
C SER A 39 -1.80 -7.29 5.97
N ARG A 40 -0.74 -6.85 6.63
CA ARG A 40 -0.73 -6.66 8.08
C ARG A 40 -1.67 -5.52 8.50
N VAL A 41 -1.59 -4.35 7.85
CA VAL A 41 -2.48 -3.24 8.22
C VAL A 41 -3.94 -3.56 7.90
N ALA A 42 -4.21 -4.32 6.84
CA ALA A 42 -5.56 -4.79 6.54
C ALA A 42 -6.08 -5.73 7.63
N ALA A 43 -5.23 -6.65 8.10
CA ALA A 43 -5.59 -7.56 9.19
C ALA A 43 -5.82 -6.80 10.51
N ASP A 44 -4.95 -5.84 10.82
CA ASP A 44 -5.08 -5.01 12.03
C ASP A 44 -6.39 -4.20 11.99
N LEU A 45 -6.76 -3.68 10.83
CA LEU A 45 -8.02 -2.96 10.68
C LEU A 45 -9.21 -3.86 10.97
N ARG A 46 -9.21 -5.10 10.45
CA ARG A 46 -10.31 -6.04 10.64
C ARG A 46 -10.46 -6.51 12.09
N SER A 47 -9.34 -6.68 12.80
CA SER A 47 -9.34 -7.21 14.16
C SER A 47 -9.41 -6.12 15.24
N GLY A 48 -9.21 -4.86 14.86
CA GLY A 48 -9.20 -3.74 15.80
C GLY A 48 -10.54 -3.00 15.85
N THR A 49 -10.62 -2.06 16.78
CA THR A 49 -11.78 -1.17 16.96
C THR A 49 -11.47 0.26 16.55
N ALA A 50 -10.23 0.54 16.13
CA ALA A 50 -9.82 1.86 15.69
C ALA A 50 -10.43 2.22 14.34
N GLU A 51 -10.52 3.52 14.05
CA GLU A 51 -11.05 4.03 12.80
C GLU A 51 -10.19 3.67 11.60
N PHE A 52 -8.89 3.42 11.83
CA PHE A 52 -7.96 3.00 10.81
C PHE A 52 -6.80 2.24 11.44
N ALA A 53 -6.02 1.56 10.63
CA ALA A 53 -4.78 0.92 11.05
C ALA A 53 -3.63 1.46 10.22
N ASP A 54 -2.46 1.67 10.81
CA ASP A 54 -1.29 2.15 10.09
C ASP A 54 -0.04 1.39 10.47
N ASN A 55 0.92 1.41 9.55
CA ASN A 55 2.25 0.85 9.76
C ASN A 55 3.16 1.94 10.30
N GLN A 56 3.77 1.69 11.46
CA GLN A 56 4.70 2.63 12.08
C GLN A 56 6.13 2.07 12.16
N ILE A 57 6.35 0.90 11.57
CA ILE A 57 7.65 0.25 11.58
C ILE A 57 8.41 0.65 10.32
N PRO A 58 9.58 1.30 10.44
CA PRO A 58 10.36 1.67 9.26
C PRO A 58 10.79 0.46 8.45
N PRO A 59 10.94 0.58 7.13
CA PRO A 59 11.52 -0.50 6.32
C PRO A 59 12.92 -0.85 6.81
N PRO A 60 13.28 -2.14 6.85
CA PRO A 60 14.57 -2.57 7.40
C PRO A 60 15.77 -2.17 6.54
N ASP A 61 15.55 -1.92 5.24
CA ASP A 61 16.63 -1.59 4.31
C ASP A 61 16.10 -0.82 3.10
N GLU A 62 17.01 -0.44 2.20
CA GLU A 62 16.66 0.30 0.98
C GLU A 62 15.78 -0.49 0.03
N THR A 63 15.99 -1.80 -0.06
CA THR A 63 15.17 -2.66 -0.91
C THR A 63 13.71 -2.67 -0.46
N ALA A 64 13.49 -2.85 0.83
CA ALA A 64 12.14 -2.82 1.42
C ALA A 64 11.48 -1.45 1.21
N ARG A 65 12.23 -0.36 1.43
CA ARG A 65 11.74 1.00 1.18
C ARG A 65 11.32 1.18 -0.26
N GLY A 66 12.15 0.72 -1.20
CA GLY A 66 11.87 0.81 -2.64
C GLY A 66 10.61 0.05 -3.01
N GLN A 67 10.39 -1.13 -2.43
CA GLN A 67 9.17 -1.90 -2.67
C GLN A 67 7.93 -1.13 -2.24
N LEU A 68 7.94 -0.57 -1.05
CA LEU A 68 6.80 0.15 -0.50
C LEU A 68 6.49 1.40 -1.33
N LEU A 69 7.52 2.17 -1.68
CA LEU A 69 7.36 3.34 -2.54
C LEU A 69 6.81 2.95 -3.91
N ARG A 70 7.34 1.88 -4.50
CA ARG A 70 6.87 1.39 -5.81
C ARG A 70 5.39 1.02 -5.78
N ALA A 71 4.97 0.30 -4.73
CA ALA A 71 3.60 -0.13 -4.60
C ALA A 71 2.65 1.05 -4.38
N MET A 72 3.01 1.99 -3.51
CA MET A 72 2.13 3.11 -3.16
C MET A 72 2.08 4.19 -4.24
N ALA A 73 3.15 4.35 -5.02
CA ALA A 73 3.18 5.33 -6.10
C ALA A 73 2.46 4.87 -7.37
N SER A 74 2.18 3.59 -7.50
CA SER A 74 1.50 3.03 -8.68
C SER A 74 0.00 2.93 -8.43
N ASP A 75 -0.79 3.63 -9.21
CA ASP A 75 -2.24 3.55 -9.12
C ASP A 75 -2.75 2.13 -9.34
N SER A 76 -2.15 1.41 -10.29
CA SER A 76 -2.55 0.03 -10.58
C SER A 76 -2.24 -0.92 -9.45
N ILE A 77 -1.03 -0.83 -8.88
CA ILE A 77 -0.61 -1.72 -7.79
C ILE A 77 -1.39 -1.40 -6.53
N ARG A 78 -1.44 -0.13 -6.15
CA ARG A 78 -2.19 0.30 -4.96
C ARG A 78 -3.67 -0.07 -5.11
N GLY A 79 -4.27 0.23 -6.25
CA GLY A 79 -5.67 -0.07 -6.52
C GLY A 79 -5.97 -1.57 -6.52
N GLY A 80 -5.08 -2.38 -7.07
CA GLY A 80 -5.22 -3.84 -7.01
C GLY A 80 -5.20 -4.36 -5.59
N LEU A 81 -4.29 -3.87 -4.77
CA LEU A 81 -4.22 -4.24 -3.34
C LEU A 81 -5.46 -3.75 -2.59
N GLU A 82 -5.93 -2.55 -2.85
CA GLU A 82 -7.16 -2.02 -2.24
C GLU A 82 -8.36 -2.90 -2.53
N ARG A 83 -8.55 -3.31 -3.78
CA ARG A 83 -9.67 -4.19 -4.15
C ARG A 83 -9.53 -5.58 -3.54
N HIS A 84 -8.31 -6.11 -3.52
CA HIS A 84 -8.06 -7.43 -2.96
C HIS A 84 -8.40 -7.50 -1.47
N PHE A 85 -7.99 -6.49 -0.70
CA PHE A 85 -8.22 -6.46 0.76
C PHE A 85 -9.52 -5.76 1.15
N GLY A 86 -10.20 -5.09 0.22
CA GLY A 86 -11.45 -4.38 0.51
C GLY A 86 -11.25 -3.15 1.40
N ILE A 87 -10.16 -2.44 1.21
CA ILE A 87 -9.78 -1.28 2.02
C ILE A 87 -9.37 -0.11 1.13
N LYS A 88 -9.22 1.05 1.74
CA LYS A 88 -8.55 2.20 1.13
C LYS A 88 -7.17 2.35 1.73
N LEU A 89 -6.17 2.55 0.90
CA LEU A 89 -4.79 2.78 1.34
C LEU A 89 -4.46 4.26 1.21
N ALA A 90 -3.76 4.79 2.19
CA ALA A 90 -3.20 6.12 2.18
C ALA A 90 -1.74 6.05 2.61
N PHE A 91 -0.90 6.91 2.05
CA PHE A 91 0.54 6.83 2.25
C PHE A 91 1.09 8.23 2.51
N GLN A 92 1.79 8.40 3.60
CA GLN A 92 2.39 9.69 3.94
C GLN A 92 3.86 9.75 3.56
N ASN A 93 4.71 9.01 4.26
CA ASN A 93 6.14 9.01 3.95
C ASN A 93 6.77 7.68 4.37
N CYS A 94 7.98 7.47 3.90
CA CYS A 94 8.87 6.33 4.09
C CYS A 94 8.24 5.00 4.50
N HIS A 95 7.40 4.95 5.48
CA HIS A 95 6.86 3.71 6.02
C HIS A 95 5.39 3.81 6.44
N ARG A 96 4.85 5.00 6.53
CA ARG A 96 3.51 5.17 7.08
C ARG A 96 2.44 4.96 6.02
N VAL A 97 2.04 3.71 5.90
CA VAL A 97 0.90 3.26 5.10
C VAL A 97 -0.26 3.02 6.04
N ALA A 98 -1.43 3.56 5.72
CA ALA A 98 -2.63 3.38 6.52
C ALA A 98 -3.71 2.68 5.69
N ALA A 99 -4.48 1.82 6.37
CA ALA A 99 -5.66 1.18 5.81
C ALA A 99 -6.91 1.76 6.48
N PHE A 100 -7.83 2.23 5.64
CA PHE A 100 -9.11 2.77 6.10
C PHE A 100 -10.25 1.90 5.58
N PRO A 101 -11.34 1.76 6.36
CA PRO A 101 -12.55 1.17 5.82
C PRO A 101 -13.06 2.00 4.65
N LEU A 102 -13.65 1.35 3.65
CA LEU A 102 -14.19 2.07 2.48
C LEU A 102 -15.25 3.11 2.88
N ALA A 103 -16.02 2.84 3.93
CA ALA A 103 -17.03 3.76 4.42
C ALA A 103 -16.45 5.05 5.04
N GLU A 104 -15.18 5.03 5.43
CA GLU A 104 -14.51 6.19 6.04
C GLU A 104 -13.82 7.11 5.03
N VAL A 105 -13.78 6.73 3.76
CA VAL A 105 -13.19 7.56 2.71
C VAL A 105 -14.02 8.85 2.55
N GLY A 106 -13.34 9.99 2.68
CA GLY A 106 -14.01 11.29 2.71
C GLY A 106 -14.44 11.73 4.10
N GLY A 107 -14.32 10.88 5.11
CA GLY A 107 -14.58 11.24 6.51
C GLY A 107 -13.47 12.12 7.08
N GLU A 108 -13.70 12.62 8.30
CA GLU A 108 -12.78 13.58 8.94
C GLU A 108 -11.38 12.99 9.16
N THR A 109 -11.29 11.78 9.70
CA THR A 109 -10.00 11.16 10.03
C THR A 109 -9.20 10.89 8.77
N TYR A 110 -9.83 10.35 7.73
CA TYR A 110 -9.20 10.12 6.44
C TYR A 110 -8.72 11.43 5.82
N THR A 111 -9.57 12.44 5.78
CA THR A 111 -9.26 13.75 5.20
C THR A 111 -8.09 14.40 5.91
N ARG A 112 -8.03 14.27 7.25
CA ARG A 112 -6.90 14.77 8.04
C ARG A 112 -5.62 14.03 7.72
N PHE A 113 -5.69 12.71 7.58
CA PHE A 113 -4.51 11.88 7.29
C PHE A 113 -3.86 12.27 5.96
N ILE A 114 -4.65 12.53 4.93
CA ILE A 114 -4.15 12.87 3.59
C ILE A 114 -3.92 14.37 3.39
N SER A 115 -4.08 15.18 4.42
CA SER A 115 -3.94 16.64 4.32
C SER A 115 -2.48 17.06 4.14
N THR A 116 -2.29 18.24 3.56
CA THR A 116 -0.96 18.84 3.45
C THR A 116 -0.36 19.13 4.82
N ARG A 117 -1.20 19.52 5.78
CA ARG A 117 -0.76 19.76 7.15
C ARG A 117 -0.18 18.50 7.78
N ALA A 118 -0.87 17.37 7.65
CA ALA A 118 -0.39 16.11 8.20
C ALA A 118 0.93 15.68 7.53
N GLN A 119 1.04 15.88 6.23
CA GLN A 119 2.27 15.59 5.50
C GLN A 119 3.45 16.38 6.06
N LEU A 120 3.26 17.66 6.33
CA LEU A 120 4.32 18.51 6.88
C LEU A 120 4.66 18.14 8.32
N LEU A 121 3.67 17.87 9.15
CA LEU A 121 3.89 17.52 10.55
C LEU A 121 4.56 16.14 10.69
N ASN A 122 4.47 15.31 9.68
CA ASN A 122 5.07 13.98 9.67
C ASN A 122 6.54 13.99 9.23
N GLN A 123 7.12 15.17 8.98
CA GLN A 123 8.52 15.34 8.62
C GLN A 123 9.34 15.61 9.88
N SER A 124 9.46 14.60 10.74
CA SER A 124 10.31 14.73 11.94
C SER A 124 11.78 14.50 11.57
N PRO A 125 12.70 14.89 12.45
CA PRO A 125 14.14 14.62 12.21
C PRO A 125 14.45 13.15 11.95
N GLU A 126 13.71 12.24 12.56
CA GLU A 126 13.87 10.80 12.39
C GLU A 126 13.49 10.32 10.99
N LEU A 127 12.71 11.09 10.28
CA LEU A 127 12.18 10.72 8.95
C LEU A 127 12.89 11.46 7.79
N ARG A 128 14.00 12.11 8.06
CA ARG A 128 14.69 12.92 7.04
C ARG A 128 15.14 12.15 5.82
N ASN A 129 15.46 10.88 5.99
CA ASN A 129 15.98 10.03 4.91
C ASN A 129 14.85 9.30 4.16
N CYS A 130 13.65 9.70 4.39
CA CYS A 130 12.49 9.18 3.68
C CYS A 130 12.14 10.10 2.50
#